data_e4677721e7f558b448f00728ef68bb7d
#
_entry.id   e4677721e7f558b448f00728ef68bb7d
#
_cell.length_a   1.000
_cell.length_b   1.000
_cell.length_c   1.000
_cell.angle_alpha   90.00
_cell.angle_beta   90.00
_cell.angle_gamma   90.00
#
_symmetry.space_group_name_H-M   'P 1'
#
loop_
_entity.id
_entity.type
_entity.pdbx_description
1 polymer ?
#
loop_
_entity_poly.entity_id
_entity_poly.type
_entity_poly.pdbx_seq_one_letter_code
_entity_poly.pdbx_strand_id
1 'polypeptide(L)'
;MDQLTKFEHHRKTQKSKGAYTQFKHVYSLAEVRDLVEYARLRGVRVIPEFDTPGHTLAWGSGGGKGFLADCRDYTGEIIEGEYGPIDPTKEENFKIMDKLVGEIKDVFADDYLHLGGDEVSKKCWANSPDITAWLAEHDNIRHVFIDNLHTGVLG
;
A
#
# COMPACT_ATOMS: atom_id res chain seq x y z
N MET A 1 -4.79 -4.42 17.22
CA MET A 1 -3.86 -4.94 16.19
C MET A 1 -3.57 -3.75 15.29
N ASP A 2 -2.32 -3.37 15.15
CA ASP A 2 -1.87 -2.27 14.30
C ASP A 2 -2.02 -2.60 12.80
N GLN A 3 -1.83 -1.62 11.91
CA GLN A 3 -2.01 -1.83 10.46
C GLN A 3 -0.91 -2.71 9.89
N LEU A 4 0.34 -2.50 10.29
CA LEU A 4 1.45 -3.34 9.83
C LEU A 4 1.19 -4.81 10.18
N THR A 5 0.79 -5.10 11.42
CA THR A 5 0.44 -6.45 11.86
C THR A 5 -0.76 -7.01 11.10
N LYS A 6 -1.76 -6.18 10.72
CA LYS A 6 -2.87 -6.62 9.88
C LYS A 6 -2.39 -7.05 8.49
N PHE A 7 -1.56 -6.25 7.83
CA PHE A 7 -1.02 -6.60 6.51
C PHE A 7 -0.13 -7.84 6.59
N GLU A 8 0.69 -7.98 7.61
CA GLU A 8 1.47 -9.20 7.85
C GLU A 8 0.59 -10.42 8.08
N HIS A 9 -0.47 -10.31 8.89
CA HIS A 9 -1.36 -11.43 9.20
C HIS A 9 -2.09 -11.94 7.96
N HIS A 10 -2.51 -11.04 7.06
CA HIS A 10 -3.22 -11.42 5.83
C HIS A 10 -2.31 -11.97 4.75
N ARG A 11 -1.01 -11.64 4.73
CA ARG A 11 -0.03 -12.38 3.91
C ARG A 11 -0.01 -13.88 4.24
N LYS A 12 -0.39 -14.25 5.46
CA LYS A 12 -0.46 -15.65 5.90
C LYS A 12 -1.62 -16.46 5.27
N THR A 13 -2.61 -15.81 4.69
CA THR A 13 -3.80 -16.47 4.14
C THR A 13 -3.83 -16.57 2.62
N GLN A 14 -3.02 -15.80 1.91
CA GLN A 14 -2.91 -15.90 0.45
C GLN A 14 -1.90 -16.99 0.05
N LYS A 15 -2.31 -17.86 -0.86
CA LYS A 15 -1.42 -18.81 -1.56
C LYS A 15 -0.52 -18.01 -2.52
N SER A 16 0.49 -17.31 -1.98
CA SER A 16 1.49 -16.68 -2.82
C SER A 16 2.32 -17.74 -3.52
N LYS A 17 2.34 -17.73 -4.84
CA LYS A 17 3.25 -18.55 -5.66
C LYS A 17 4.69 -18.02 -5.63
N GLY A 18 5.07 -17.22 -4.65
CA GLY A 18 6.38 -16.61 -4.53
C GLY A 18 7.38 -17.44 -3.73
N ALA A 19 8.65 -17.06 -3.79
CA ALA A 19 9.76 -17.69 -3.07
C ALA A 19 9.64 -17.59 -1.53
N TYR A 20 8.72 -16.75 -1.04
CA TYR A 20 8.55 -16.47 0.39
C TYR A 20 7.36 -17.22 0.96
N THR A 21 7.59 -18.00 2.01
CA THR A 21 6.51 -18.72 2.72
C THR A 21 5.95 -17.85 3.83
N GLN A 22 4.65 -17.91 4.01
CA GLN A 22 3.86 -17.13 4.98
C GLN A 22 4.34 -17.23 6.44
N PHE A 23 5.07 -18.27 6.80
CA PHE A 23 5.45 -18.55 8.19
C PHE A 23 6.92 -18.33 8.50
N LYS A 24 7.78 -18.18 7.48
CA LYS A 24 9.23 -18.13 7.66
C LYS A 24 9.90 -16.85 7.20
N HIS A 25 9.16 -15.97 6.49
CA HIS A 25 9.75 -14.78 5.87
C HIS A 25 8.95 -13.52 6.23
N VAL A 26 8.54 -13.44 7.49
CA VAL A 26 7.86 -12.28 8.06
C VAL A 26 8.72 -11.75 9.19
N TYR A 27 9.00 -10.48 9.19
CA TYR A 27 9.68 -9.79 10.28
C TYR A 27 8.65 -9.25 11.27
N SER A 28 8.90 -9.41 12.57
CA SER A 28 8.16 -8.67 13.60
C SER A 28 8.67 -7.22 13.66
N LEU A 29 7.87 -6.33 14.21
CA LEU A 29 8.28 -4.93 14.42
C LEU A 29 9.53 -4.83 15.31
N ALA A 30 9.70 -5.76 16.27
CA ALA A 30 10.88 -5.83 17.10
C ALA A 30 12.13 -6.16 16.27
N GLU A 31 12.04 -7.19 15.42
CA GLU A 31 13.15 -7.56 14.53
C GLU A 31 13.52 -6.44 13.55
N VAL A 32 12.53 -5.70 13.05
CA VAL A 32 12.79 -4.53 12.19
C VAL A 32 13.52 -3.44 12.96
N ARG A 33 13.11 -3.13 14.20
CA ARG A 33 13.82 -2.15 15.05
C ARG A 33 15.26 -2.58 15.34
N ASP A 34 15.47 -3.86 15.64
CA ASP A 34 16.80 -4.41 15.88
C ASP A 34 17.67 -4.32 14.62
N LEU A 35 17.09 -4.56 13.44
CA LEU A 35 17.79 -4.41 12.15
C LEU A 35 18.18 -2.96 11.89
N VAL A 36 17.28 -2.01 12.13
CA VAL A 36 17.55 -0.57 11.96
C VAL A 36 18.68 -0.13 12.89
N GLU A 37 18.65 -0.55 14.15
CA GLU A 37 19.71 -0.24 15.11
C GLU A 37 21.04 -0.92 14.75
N TYR A 38 21.01 -2.16 14.30
CA TYR A 38 22.18 -2.86 13.79
C TYR A 38 22.83 -2.12 12.62
N ALA A 39 22.04 -1.61 11.69
CA ALA A 39 22.53 -0.81 10.56
C ALA A 39 23.12 0.52 11.04
N ARG A 40 22.43 1.23 11.96
CA ARG A 40 22.87 2.49 12.53
C ARG A 40 24.25 2.38 13.18
N LEU A 41 24.48 1.33 13.96
CA LEU A 41 25.79 1.07 14.61
C LEU A 41 26.93 0.80 13.62
N ARG A 42 26.60 0.57 12.34
CA ARG A 42 27.55 0.35 11.25
C ARG A 42 27.65 1.52 10.26
N GLY A 43 27.03 2.64 10.61
CA GLY A 43 26.99 3.82 9.75
C GLY A 43 26.13 3.66 8.50
N VAL A 44 25.19 2.69 8.51
CA VAL A 44 24.24 2.46 7.43
C VAL A 44 22.92 3.11 7.76
N ARG A 45 22.47 4.00 6.88
CA ARG A 45 21.13 4.61 6.95
C ARG A 45 20.09 3.65 6.36
N VAL A 46 18.97 3.49 7.03
CA VAL A 46 17.84 2.66 6.56
C VAL A 46 16.66 3.56 6.26
N ILE A 47 16.28 3.65 5.00
CA ILE A 47 15.07 4.35 4.55
C ILE A 47 14.06 3.27 4.17
N PRO A 48 12.88 3.21 4.83
CA PRO A 48 11.86 2.25 4.46
C PRO A 48 11.19 2.64 3.13
N GLU A 49 10.81 1.62 2.35
CA GLU A 49 10.02 1.79 1.15
C GLU A 49 8.75 0.93 1.23
N PHE A 50 7.61 1.58 1.07
CA PHE A 50 6.30 0.94 0.99
C PHE A 50 5.63 1.34 -0.31
N ASP A 51 5.77 0.49 -1.32
CA ASP A 51 5.33 0.79 -2.68
C ASP A 51 3.82 0.93 -2.76
N THR A 52 3.38 2.11 -3.22
CA THR A 52 1.98 2.52 -3.34
C THR A 52 1.80 3.50 -4.51
N PRO A 53 0.61 3.60 -5.10
CA PRO A 53 -0.62 2.81 -4.88
C PRO A 53 -0.61 1.48 -5.63
N GLY A 54 0.39 1.19 -6.46
CA GLY A 54 0.60 -0.08 -7.14
C GLY A 54 1.20 -1.14 -6.22
N HIS A 55 1.39 -2.35 -6.75
CA HIS A 55 2.00 -3.50 -6.07
C HIS A 55 1.36 -3.89 -4.71
N THR A 56 0.15 -3.42 -4.45
CA THR A 56 -0.55 -3.57 -3.17
C THR A 56 -1.58 -4.70 -3.13
N LEU A 57 -1.58 -5.62 -4.10
CA LEU A 57 -2.53 -6.75 -4.15
C LEU A 57 -2.58 -7.53 -2.82
N ALA A 58 -1.42 -7.78 -2.22
CA ALA A 58 -1.33 -8.50 -0.95
C ALA A 58 -1.98 -7.75 0.23
N TRP A 59 -2.18 -6.44 0.10
CA TRP A 59 -2.77 -5.59 1.14
C TRP A 59 -4.30 -5.62 1.13
N GLY A 60 -4.93 -6.08 0.02
CA GLY A 60 -6.38 -6.05 -0.15
C GLY A 60 -7.15 -6.70 0.98
N SER A 61 -6.66 -7.83 1.50
CA SER A 61 -7.31 -8.49 2.63
C SER A 61 -7.08 -7.77 3.97
N GLY A 62 -5.98 -7.05 4.13
CA GLY A 62 -5.69 -6.23 5.32
C GLY A 62 -6.43 -4.89 5.31
N GLY A 63 -6.56 -4.26 4.16
CA GLY A 63 -7.29 -3.02 3.96
C GLY A 63 -8.81 -3.16 4.00
N GLY A 64 -9.31 -4.38 3.76
CA GLY A 64 -10.73 -4.67 3.75
C GLY A 64 -11.40 -4.44 2.40
N LYS A 65 -12.73 -4.60 2.38
CA LYS A 65 -13.52 -4.44 1.16
C LYS A 65 -13.43 -3.01 0.63
N GLY A 66 -13.08 -2.85 -0.65
CA GLY A 66 -12.96 -1.56 -1.31
C GLY A 66 -11.61 -0.88 -1.12
N PHE A 67 -10.63 -1.56 -0.47
CA PHE A 67 -9.28 -1.03 -0.38
C PHE A 67 -8.59 -1.01 -1.74
N LEU A 68 -8.70 -2.10 -2.50
CA LEU A 68 -8.18 -2.16 -3.86
C LEU A 68 -9.25 -1.74 -4.87
N ALA A 69 -8.80 -1.16 -5.97
CA ALA A 69 -9.64 -0.88 -7.12
C ALA A 69 -10.19 -2.17 -7.73
N ASP A 70 -11.44 -2.14 -8.20
CA ASP A 70 -12.05 -3.26 -8.90
C ASP A 70 -11.64 -3.23 -10.39
N CYS A 71 -10.60 -3.98 -10.72
CA CYS A 71 -10.01 -4.05 -12.05
C CYS A 71 -10.72 -5.12 -12.88
N ARG A 72 -11.82 -4.75 -13.53
CA ARG A 72 -12.57 -5.65 -14.41
C ARG A 72 -12.55 -5.13 -15.84
N ASP A 73 -12.63 -6.06 -16.79
CA ASP A 73 -12.84 -5.71 -18.19
C ASP A 73 -14.33 -5.48 -18.50
N TYR A 74 -14.63 -5.22 -19.77
CA TYR A 74 -15.98 -4.96 -20.24
C TYR A 74 -16.91 -6.19 -20.15
N THR A 75 -16.36 -7.39 -19.92
CA THR A 75 -17.12 -8.62 -19.69
C THR A 75 -17.41 -8.86 -18.22
N GLY A 76 -16.83 -8.06 -17.34
CA GLY A 76 -16.89 -8.20 -15.88
C GLY A 76 -15.84 -9.18 -15.32
N GLU A 77 -14.97 -9.72 -16.18
CA GLU A 77 -13.86 -10.56 -15.75
C GLU A 77 -12.71 -9.71 -15.22
N ILE A 78 -11.99 -10.28 -14.29
CA ILE A 78 -10.84 -9.63 -13.69
C ILE A 78 -9.71 -9.56 -14.72
N ILE A 79 -9.14 -8.37 -14.93
CA ILE A 79 -8.02 -8.17 -15.84
C ILE A 79 -6.77 -8.81 -15.23
N GLU A 80 -6.27 -9.88 -15.84
CA GLU A 80 -5.10 -10.60 -15.35
C GLU A 80 -3.86 -9.70 -15.33
N GLY A 81 -3.13 -9.73 -14.21
CA GLY A 81 -1.93 -8.93 -14.00
C GLY A 81 -2.19 -7.45 -13.61
N GLU A 82 -3.42 -6.99 -13.67
CA GLU A 82 -3.78 -5.59 -13.38
C GLU A 82 -4.36 -5.38 -11.98
N TYR A 83 -4.09 -6.31 -11.10
CA TYR A 83 -4.57 -6.23 -9.72
C TYR A 83 -3.72 -5.35 -8.83
N GLY A 84 -4.40 -4.75 -7.88
CA GLY A 84 -3.75 -4.34 -6.67
C GLY A 84 -3.42 -2.87 -6.52
N PRO A 85 -3.75 -1.94 -7.45
CA PRO A 85 -3.70 -0.55 -7.06
C PRO A 85 -4.80 -0.24 -6.04
N ILE A 86 -4.42 0.56 -5.06
CA ILE A 86 -5.37 1.08 -4.07
C ILE A 86 -6.43 1.92 -4.79
N ASP A 87 -7.69 1.82 -4.36
CA ASP A 87 -8.76 2.69 -4.86
C ASP A 87 -8.57 4.10 -4.29
N PRO A 88 -8.24 5.10 -5.13
CA PRO A 88 -7.94 6.46 -4.67
C PRO A 88 -9.21 7.30 -4.44
N THR A 89 -10.40 6.75 -4.69
CA THR A 89 -11.67 7.45 -4.52
C THR A 89 -12.28 7.26 -3.12
N LYS A 90 -11.74 6.33 -2.34
CA LYS A 90 -12.25 5.99 -1.00
C LYS A 90 -11.47 6.74 0.08
N GLU A 91 -12.12 7.65 0.77
CA GLU A 91 -11.54 8.39 1.90
C GLU A 91 -10.99 7.47 3.00
N GLU A 92 -11.64 6.32 3.22
CA GLU A 92 -11.20 5.34 4.21
C GLU A 92 -9.80 4.77 3.88
N ASN A 93 -9.44 4.70 2.60
CA ASN A 93 -8.12 4.23 2.19
C ASN A 93 -7.01 5.20 2.61
N PHE A 94 -7.27 6.50 2.53
CA PHE A 94 -6.33 7.52 3.02
C PHE A 94 -6.15 7.43 4.54
N LYS A 95 -7.22 7.20 5.30
CA LYS A 95 -7.14 6.99 6.75
C LYS A 95 -6.32 5.74 7.12
N ILE A 96 -6.40 4.69 6.29
CA ILE A 96 -5.57 3.49 6.47
C ILE A 96 -4.11 3.82 6.18
N MET A 97 -3.83 4.55 5.10
CA MET A 97 -2.48 4.97 4.73
C MET A 97 -1.86 5.89 5.77
N ASP A 98 -2.62 6.85 6.27
CA ASP A 98 -2.17 7.76 7.34
C ASP A 98 -1.74 6.98 8.60
N LYS A 99 -2.54 6.03 9.05
CA LYS A 99 -2.18 5.14 10.17
C LYS A 99 -0.93 4.33 9.88
N LEU A 100 -0.81 3.77 8.68
CA LEU A 100 0.37 3.00 8.28
C LEU A 100 1.63 3.86 8.33
N VAL A 101 1.58 5.06 7.77
CA VAL A 101 2.71 6.01 7.81
C VAL A 101 3.07 6.38 9.24
N GLY A 102 2.09 6.60 10.12
CA GLY A 102 2.32 6.82 11.54
C GLY A 102 3.07 5.66 12.20
N GLU A 103 2.64 4.42 11.96
CA GLU A 103 3.30 3.22 12.49
C GLU A 103 4.72 3.02 11.94
N ILE A 104 4.95 3.36 10.66
CA ILE A 104 6.30 3.31 10.05
C ILE A 104 7.23 4.31 10.76
N LYS A 105 6.78 5.53 11.01
CA LYS A 105 7.55 6.54 11.77
C LYS A 105 7.95 6.06 13.17
N ASP A 106 7.10 5.26 13.82
CA ASP A 106 7.39 4.70 15.14
C ASP A 106 8.45 3.58 15.11
N VAL A 107 8.67 2.98 13.95
CA VAL A 107 9.61 1.84 13.77
C VAL A 107 10.94 2.30 13.20
N PHE A 108 10.91 3.20 12.23
CA PHE A 108 12.10 3.68 11.54
C PHE A 108 12.50 5.06 12.08
N ALA A 109 13.77 5.19 12.47
CA ALA A 109 14.31 6.44 13.02
C ALA A 109 14.65 7.50 11.97
N ASP A 110 14.43 7.20 10.69
CA ASP A 110 14.71 8.12 9.58
C ASP A 110 13.53 9.06 9.33
N ASP A 111 13.85 10.32 8.98
CA ASP A 111 12.83 11.32 8.61
C ASP A 111 12.31 11.14 7.17
N TYR A 112 12.87 10.19 6.42
CA TYR A 112 12.49 9.94 5.03
C TYR A 112 11.80 8.58 4.89
N LEU A 113 10.74 8.59 4.11
CA LEU A 113 9.98 7.43 3.69
C LEU A 113 9.87 7.43 2.16
N HIS A 114 10.12 6.30 1.52
CA HIS A 114 9.87 6.12 0.10
C HIS A 114 8.52 5.43 -0.11
N LEU A 115 7.65 6.02 -0.93
CA LEU A 115 6.30 5.49 -1.17
C LEU A 115 6.20 4.68 -2.48
N GLY A 116 7.31 4.50 -3.18
CA GLY A 116 7.33 3.85 -4.48
C GLY A 116 6.66 4.71 -5.55
N GLY A 117 5.72 4.13 -6.27
CA GLY A 117 4.90 4.81 -7.28
C GLY A 117 5.17 4.37 -8.70
N ASP A 118 5.96 3.31 -8.90
CA ASP A 118 6.20 2.68 -10.19
C ASP A 118 5.06 1.73 -10.59
N GLU A 119 4.96 1.48 -11.88
CA GLU A 119 4.07 0.50 -12.52
C GLU A 119 2.59 0.56 -12.07
N VAL A 120 2.10 1.75 -11.71
CA VAL A 120 0.69 1.92 -11.33
C VAL A 120 -0.21 1.68 -12.54
N SER A 121 -1.05 0.65 -12.46
CA SER A 121 -1.94 0.28 -13.56
C SER A 121 -3.03 1.32 -13.79
N LYS A 122 -2.81 2.19 -14.77
CA LYS A 122 -3.82 3.14 -15.24
C LYS A 122 -5.00 2.44 -15.91
N LYS A 123 -4.76 1.26 -16.51
CA LYS A 123 -5.79 0.46 -17.15
C LYS A 123 -6.78 -0.08 -16.12
N CYS A 124 -6.30 -0.52 -14.95
CA CYS A 124 -7.16 -0.92 -13.85
C CYS A 124 -8.10 0.22 -13.43
N TRP A 125 -7.55 1.39 -13.16
CA TRP A 125 -8.36 2.54 -12.75
C TRP A 125 -9.34 3.01 -13.83
N ALA A 126 -8.93 2.99 -15.11
CA ALA A 126 -9.77 3.38 -16.23
C ALA A 126 -10.96 2.42 -16.48
N ASN A 127 -10.83 1.18 -16.06
CA ASN A 127 -11.88 0.17 -16.20
C ASN A 127 -12.72 -0.04 -14.93
N SER A 128 -12.35 0.60 -13.82
CA SER A 128 -13.14 0.53 -12.59
C SER A 128 -14.37 1.43 -12.69
N PRO A 129 -15.60 0.87 -12.58
CA PRO A 129 -16.82 1.66 -12.66
C PRO A 129 -16.90 2.75 -11.58
N ASP A 130 -16.51 2.43 -10.36
CA ASP A 130 -16.51 3.37 -9.23
C ASP A 130 -15.57 4.54 -9.49
N ILE A 131 -14.37 4.25 -9.96
CA ILE A 131 -13.34 5.28 -10.23
C ILE A 131 -13.75 6.15 -11.41
N THR A 132 -14.28 5.56 -12.49
CA THR A 132 -14.73 6.32 -13.66
C THR A 132 -15.93 7.21 -13.33
N ALA A 133 -16.86 6.74 -12.51
CA ALA A 133 -17.98 7.57 -12.03
C ALA A 133 -17.48 8.74 -11.18
N TRP A 134 -16.54 8.48 -10.28
CA TRP A 134 -15.92 9.52 -9.44
C TRP A 134 -15.17 10.56 -10.29
N LEU A 135 -14.41 10.12 -11.30
CA LEU A 135 -13.68 11.02 -12.21
C LEU A 135 -14.60 11.93 -13.04
N ALA A 136 -15.82 11.49 -13.33
CA ALA A 136 -16.81 12.33 -14.03
C ALA A 136 -17.24 13.56 -13.19
N GLU A 137 -17.07 13.48 -11.89
CA GLU A 137 -17.41 14.55 -10.94
C GLU A 137 -16.19 15.36 -10.47
N HIS A 138 -14.96 14.86 -10.75
CA HIS A 138 -13.71 15.44 -10.24
C HIS A 138 -12.66 15.51 -11.35
N ASP A 139 -12.01 16.65 -11.51
CA ASP A 139 -11.16 16.95 -12.66
C ASP A 139 -9.90 16.08 -12.83
N ASN A 140 -9.34 15.44 -11.78
CA ASN A 140 -8.11 14.66 -11.93
C ASN A 140 -7.75 13.75 -10.74
N ILE A 141 -7.59 12.44 -11.00
CA ILE A 141 -7.22 11.45 -9.99
C ILE A 141 -5.75 11.56 -9.50
N ARG A 142 -4.85 12.07 -10.34
CA ARG A 142 -3.43 12.20 -9.98
C ARG A 142 -3.22 13.16 -8.82
N HIS A 143 -3.92 14.28 -8.83
CA HIS A 143 -3.84 15.27 -7.76
C HIS A 143 -4.39 14.71 -6.45
N VAL A 144 -5.49 13.98 -6.50
CA VAL A 144 -6.15 13.45 -5.29
C VAL A 144 -5.26 12.51 -4.51
N PHE A 145 -4.58 11.57 -5.18
CA PHE A 145 -3.71 10.62 -4.49
C PHE A 145 -2.44 11.28 -3.95
N ILE A 146 -1.78 12.10 -4.76
CA ILE A 146 -0.53 12.77 -4.38
C ILE A 146 -0.81 13.84 -3.32
N ASP A 147 -1.82 14.68 -3.50
CA ASP A 147 -2.12 15.80 -2.60
C ASP A 147 -2.59 15.30 -1.23
N ASN A 148 -3.43 14.25 -1.17
CA ASN A 148 -3.87 13.68 0.11
C ASN A 148 -2.75 12.96 0.87
N LEU A 149 -1.83 12.28 0.18
CA LEU A 149 -0.64 11.71 0.84
C LEU A 149 0.31 12.79 1.35
N HIS A 150 0.50 13.88 0.59
CA HIS A 150 1.36 15.00 1.03
C HIS A 150 0.77 15.80 2.18
N THR A 151 -0.53 16.04 2.19
CA THR A 151 -1.19 16.80 3.27
C THR A 151 -1.32 16.02 4.56
N GLY A 152 -1.42 14.68 4.50
CA GLY A 152 -1.45 13.81 5.68
C GLY A 152 -0.08 13.58 6.32
N VAL A 153 1.00 13.66 5.54
CA VAL A 153 2.37 13.33 6.00
C VAL A 153 3.13 14.54 6.55
N LEU A 154 2.68 15.76 6.24
CA LEU A 154 3.37 17.02 6.63
C LEU A 154 2.62 17.84 7.70
N GLY A 155 1.55 17.31 8.27
CA GLY A 155 0.76 17.94 9.33
C GLY A 155 1.23 17.59 10.74
#